data_d7016b7c82dee17d2c88b4b1d3e8f393
#
_entry.id   d7016b7c82dee17d2c88b4b1d3e8f393
#
_cell.length_a   1.000
_cell.length_b   1.000
_cell.length_c   1.000
_cell.angle_alpha   90.00
_cell.angle_beta   90.00
_cell.angle_gamma   90.00
#
_symmetry.space_group_name_H-M   'P 1'
#
loop_
_entity.id
_entity.type
_entity.pdbx_description
1 polymer ?
#
loop_
_entity_poly.entity_id
_entity_poly.type
_entity_poly.pdbx_seq_one_letter_code
_entity_poly.pdbx_strand_id
1 'polypeptide(L)'
;MTNALKPWPYPRWVAHRGAGKLAPENTLSAFRLGATHGYRMFECDAKLSKDGVLFLMHDATLERTTNGHGTGSDLSMGEIAQLDAGSWHSRAYAGEAL
;
A
#
# COMPACT_ATOMS: atom_id res chain seq x y z
N MET A 1 38.69 15.89 -8.18
CA MET A 1 37.49 16.33 -7.46
C MET A 1 36.57 15.14 -7.23
N THR A 2 36.18 14.92 -6.04
CA THR A 2 35.29 13.82 -5.70
C THR A 2 33.84 14.32 -5.61
N ASN A 3 32.94 13.60 -6.24
CA ASN A 3 31.51 13.84 -6.09
C ASN A 3 31.02 13.06 -4.88
N ALA A 4 31.24 13.62 -3.70
CA ALA A 4 30.73 13.00 -2.49
C ALA A 4 29.21 13.09 -2.46
N LEU A 5 28.55 11.95 -2.23
CA LEU A 5 27.11 11.93 -2.01
C LEU A 5 26.79 12.66 -0.72
N LYS A 6 25.71 13.45 -0.74
CA LYS A 6 25.20 14.04 0.49
C LYS A 6 24.74 12.94 1.45
N PRO A 7 24.89 13.10 2.75
CA PRO A 7 24.34 12.17 3.70
C PRO A 7 22.83 12.01 3.48
N TRP A 8 22.33 10.79 3.65
CA TRP A 8 20.90 10.49 3.55
C TRP A 8 20.17 11.20 4.72
N PRO A 9 19.33 12.22 4.45
CA PRO A 9 18.73 13.03 5.52
C PRO A 9 17.49 12.37 6.14
N TYR A 10 17.07 11.23 5.64
CA TYR A 10 15.86 10.56 6.04
C TYR A 10 16.13 9.40 6.99
N PRO A 11 15.10 8.82 7.63
CA PRO A 11 15.26 7.63 8.46
C PRO A 11 15.98 6.49 7.74
N ARG A 12 16.76 5.72 8.49
CA ARG A 12 17.48 4.57 7.99
C ARG A 12 16.55 3.42 7.60
N TRP A 13 15.48 3.25 8.37
CA TRP A 13 14.52 2.16 8.20
C TRP A 13 13.27 2.67 7.53
N VAL A 14 12.82 1.92 6.52
CA VAL A 14 11.63 2.22 5.73
C VAL A 14 10.67 1.06 5.88
N ALA A 15 9.42 1.34 6.25
CA ALA A 15 8.39 0.32 6.37
C ALA A 15 7.88 -0.06 4.97
N HIS A 16 8.20 -1.28 4.53
CA HIS A 16 7.82 -1.81 3.23
C HIS A 16 6.30 -2.02 3.16
N ARG A 17 5.63 -1.32 2.24
CA ARG A 17 4.18 -1.36 2.04
C ARG A 17 3.39 -1.05 3.32
N GLY A 18 4.00 -0.31 4.25
CA GLY A 18 3.44 0.17 5.51
C GLY A 18 3.89 -0.61 6.75
N ALA A 19 3.82 -1.92 6.75
CA ALA A 19 4.16 -2.74 7.92
C ALA A 19 4.69 -4.14 7.54
N GLY A 20 5.21 -4.31 6.33
CA GLY A 20 5.67 -5.62 5.85
C GLY A 20 4.54 -6.65 5.89
N LYS A 21 4.76 -7.75 6.60
CA LYS A 21 3.79 -8.86 6.71
C LYS A 21 2.81 -8.72 7.88
N LEU A 22 2.95 -7.70 8.71
CA LEU A 22 2.18 -7.58 9.95
C LEU A 22 0.75 -7.08 9.74
N ALA A 23 0.46 -6.47 8.61
CA ALA A 23 -0.85 -5.96 8.25
C ALA A 23 -1.02 -6.03 6.73
N PRO A 24 -2.26 -5.92 6.21
CA PRO A 24 -2.46 -5.94 4.76
C PRO A 24 -1.73 -4.78 4.10
N GLU A 25 -0.87 -5.13 3.14
CA GLU A 25 0.02 -4.19 2.47
C GLU A 25 -0.73 -3.04 1.80
N ASN A 26 -0.09 -1.86 1.77
CA ASN A 26 -0.60 -0.68 1.07
C ASN A 26 -1.98 -0.19 1.59
N THR A 27 -2.28 -0.42 2.86
CA THR A 27 -3.50 0.08 3.51
C THR A 27 -3.18 1.07 4.62
N LEU A 28 -4.16 1.88 5.00
CA LEU A 28 -4.01 2.80 6.15
C LEU A 28 -3.72 2.03 7.43
N SER A 29 -4.34 0.88 7.64
CA SER A 29 -4.06 0.02 8.79
C SER A 29 -2.58 -0.39 8.85
N ALA A 30 -1.97 -0.72 7.71
CA ALA A 30 -0.55 -1.06 7.64
C ALA A 30 0.31 0.15 8.01
N PHE A 31 0.04 1.33 7.48
CA PHE A 31 0.79 2.53 7.82
C PHE A 31 0.67 2.89 9.29
N ARG A 32 -0.53 2.81 9.85
CA ARG A 32 -0.77 3.06 11.28
C ARG A 32 -0.01 2.08 12.16
N LEU A 33 -0.03 0.81 11.82
CA LEU A 33 0.70 -0.22 12.57
C LEU A 33 2.21 0.03 12.49
N GLY A 34 2.74 0.32 11.31
CA GLY A 34 4.15 0.66 11.13
C GLY A 34 4.57 1.86 11.99
N ALA A 35 3.72 2.88 12.05
CA ALA A 35 3.97 4.05 12.90
C ALA A 35 4.01 3.68 14.38
N THR A 36 3.15 2.78 14.86
CA THR A 36 3.18 2.30 16.25
C THR A 36 4.46 1.53 16.59
N HIS A 37 5.11 0.93 15.59
CA HIS A 37 6.40 0.28 15.75
C HIS A 37 7.59 1.25 15.63
N GLY A 38 7.33 2.55 15.53
CA GLY A 38 8.37 3.57 15.50
C GLY A 38 8.88 3.93 14.10
N TYR A 39 8.33 3.37 13.04
CA TYR A 39 8.70 3.77 11.69
C TYR A 39 8.22 5.19 11.40
N ARG A 40 9.07 5.98 10.74
CA ARG A 40 8.79 7.37 10.34
C ARG A 40 8.88 7.57 8.84
N MET A 41 9.26 6.54 8.11
CA MET A 41 9.32 6.55 6.66
C MET A 41 8.69 5.27 6.12
N PHE A 42 7.89 5.40 5.06
CA PHE A 42 7.07 4.32 4.53
C PHE A 42 7.26 4.24 3.02
N GLU A 43 7.26 3.03 2.51
CA GLU A 43 7.24 2.77 1.08
C GLU A 43 5.84 2.28 0.70
N CYS A 44 5.34 2.72 -0.42
CA CYS A 44 4.07 2.27 -0.97
C CYS A 44 4.14 2.19 -2.50
N ASP A 45 3.19 1.49 -3.08
CA ASP A 45 3.08 1.32 -4.51
C ASP A 45 1.82 2.03 -5.01
N ALA A 46 2.00 3.07 -5.83
CA ALA A 46 0.90 3.88 -6.35
C ALA A 46 0.54 3.50 -7.78
N LYS A 47 -0.76 3.43 -8.05
CA LYS A 47 -1.33 3.19 -9.37
C LYS A 47 -2.44 4.18 -9.65
N LEU A 48 -2.84 4.28 -10.92
CA LEU A 48 -3.96 5.12 -11.33
C LEU A 48 -5.16 4.25 -11.72
N SER A 49 -6.33 4.63 -11.22
CA SER A 49 -7.60 4.07 -11.66
C SER A 49 -7.90 4.49 -13.10
N LYS A 50 -8.92 3.89 -13.69
CA LYS A 50 -9.37 4.23 -15.04
C LYS A 50 -9.72 5.71 -15.19
N ASP A 51 -10.28 6.31 -14.14
CA ASP A 51 -10.64 7.74 -14.09
C ASP A 51 -9.51 8.65 -13.53
N GLY A 52 -8.29 8.12 -13.41
CA GLY A 52 -7.10 8.90 -13.07
C GLY A 52 -6.94 9.24 -11.59
N VAL A 53 -7.57 8.50 -10.68
CA VAL A 53 -7.41 8.69 -9.25
C VAL A 53 -6.33 7.74 -8.72
N LEU A 54 -5.44 8.24 -7.86
CA LEU A 54 -4.39 7.44 -7.25
C LEU A 54 -4.97 6.45 -6.24
N PHE A 55 -4.50 5.21 -6.30
CA PHE A 55 -4.73 4.21 -5.27
C PHE A 55 -3.46 3.40 -5.03
N LEU A 56 -3.37 2.72 -3.89
CA LEU A 56 -2.17 1.97 -3.51
C LEU A 56 -2.38 0.48 -3.75
N MET A 57 -1.52 -0.13 -4.55
CA MET A 57 -1.50 -1.56 -4.82
C MET A 57 -0.18 -1.95 -5.48
N HIS A 58 0.41 -3.04 -5.04
CA HIS A 58 1.65 -3.52 -5.64
C HIS A 58 1.43 -4.21 -6.99
N ASP A 59 0.51 -5.18 -7.05
CA ASP A 59 0.25 -5.95 -8.26
C ASP A 59 -0.56 -5.15 -9.28
N ALA A 60 -0.43 -5.48 -10.55
CA ALA A 60 -1.31 -4.92 -11.57
C ALA A 60 -2.75 -5.46 -11.43
N THR A 61 -2.91 -6.67 -10.89
CA THR A 61 -4.19 -7.37 -10.74
C THR A 61 -4.67 -7.39 -9.30
N LEU A 62 -5.98 -7.62 -9.14
CA LEU A 62 -6.69 -7.46 -7.86
C LEU A 62 -6.73 -8.72 -6.99
N GLU A 63 -6.45 -9.89 -7.56
CA GLU A 63 -6.77 -11.18 -6.94
C GLU A 63 -6.04 -11.47 -5.65
N ARG A 64 -4.75 -11.11 -5.56
CA ARG A 64 -3.91 -11.49 -4.42
C ARG A 64 -4.27 -10.74 -3.13
N THR A 65 -4.54 -9.47 -3.24
CA THR A 65 -4.69 -8.57 -2.07
C THR A 65 -6.07 -7.96 -1.91
N THR A 66 -7.02 -8.34 -2.77
CA THR A 66 -8.42 -7.90 -2.65
C THR A 66 -9.37 -9.04 -2.98
N ASN A 67 -10.66 -8.80 -2.77
CA ASN A 67 -11.73 -9.69 -3.21
C ASN A 67 -12.18 -9.44 -4.66
N GLY A 68 -11.50 -8.52 -5.37
CA GLY A 68 -11.79 -8.23 -6.77
C GLY A 68 -11.03 -9.11 -7.75
N HIS A 69 -11.31 -8.90 -9.03
CA HIS A 69 -10.71 -9.66 -10.13
C HIS A 69 -10.29 -8.73 -11.26
N GLY A 70 -9.22 -9.11 -11.96
CA GLY A 70 -8.72 -8.41 -13.14
C GLY A 70 -7.75 -7.28 -12.80
N THR A 71 -7.51 -6.41 -13.78
CA THR A 71 -6.55 -5.32 -13.67
C THR A 71 -7.17 -4.12 -12.95
N GLY A 72 -6.52 -3.65 -11.88
CA GLY A 72 -7.02 -2.53 -11.07
C GLY A 72 -7.23 -1.25 -11.87
N SER A 73 -6.30 -0.95 -12.79
CA SER A 73 -6.39 0.27 -13.61
C SER A 73 -7.51 0.26 -14.65
N ASP A 74 -8.21 -0.86 -14.83
CA ASP A 74 -9.40 -0.96 -15.67
C ASP A 74 -10.68 -0.56 -14.93
N LEU A 75 -10.61 -0.36 -13.62
CA LEU A 75 -11.73 0.03 -12.78
C LEU A 75 -11.70 1.51 -12.45
N SER A 76 -12.88 2.11 -12.26
CA SER A 76 -12.99 3.46 -11.70
C SER A 76 -12.64 3.44 -10.21
N MET A 77 -12.31 4.61 -9.65
CA MET A 77 -12.06 4.69 -8.20
C MET A 77 -13.29 4.33 -7.38
N GLY A 78 -14.49 4.66 -7.88
CA GLY A 78 -15.73 4.25 -7.22
C GLY A 78 -15.87 2.72 -7.11
N GLU A 79 -15.47 1.98 -8.13
CA GLU A 79 -15.46 0.52 -8.11
C GLU A 79 -14.35 -0.02 -7.18
N ILE A 80 -13.15 0.56 -7.26
CA ILE A 80 -12.02 0.19 -6.40
C ILE A 80 -12.35 0.39 -4.92
N ALA A 81 -13.05 1.47 -4.59
CA ALA A 81 -13.45 1.79 -3.21
C ALA A 81 -14.39 0.76 -2.59
N GLN A 82 -15.04 -0.08 -3.37
CA GLN A 82 -15.93 -1.14 -2.88
C GLN A 82 -15.17 -2.44 -2.55
N LEU A 83 -13.90 -2.53 -2.87
CA LEU A 83 -13.10 -3.74 -2.67
C LEU A 83 -12.66 -3.90 -1.22
N ASP A 84 -12.56 -5.14 -0.77
CA ASP A 84 -11.98 -5.51 0.52
C ASP A 84 -10.50 -5.83 0.29
N ALA A 85 -9.63 -5.02 0.86
CA ALA A 85 -8.18 -5.17 0.75
C ALA A 85 -7.54 -5.72 2.02
N GLY A 86 -8.33 -6.24 2.94
CA GLY A 86 -7.82 -6.71 4.24
C GLY A 86 -8.08 -8.18 4.55
N SER A 87 -9.19 -8.74 4.11
CA SER A 87 -9.58 -10.13 4.44
C SER A 87 -8.60 -11.19 3.96
N TRP A 88 -7.89 -10.94 2.86
CA TRP A 88 -6.86 -11.86 2.35
C TRP A 88 -5.72 -12.06 3.35
N HIS A 89 -5.46 -11.05 4.16
CA HIS A 89 -4.40 -11.07 5.18
C HIS A 89 -4.90 -11.74 6.46
N SER A 90 -5.99 -11.26 7.01
CA SER A 90 -6.60 -11.84 8.20
C SER A 90 -8.00 -11.27 8.45
N ARG A 91 -8.81 -11.97 9.25
CA ARG A 91 -10.18 -11.55 9.60
C ARG A 91 -10.21 -10.20 10.30
N ALA A 92 -9.20 -9.89 11.10
CA ALA A 92 -9.11 -8.63 11.82
C ALA A 92 -9.14 -7.41 10.90
N TYR A 93 -8.74 -7.56 9.64
CA TYR A 93 -8.68 -6.49 8.66
C TYR A 93 -9.79 -6.56 7.62
N ALA A 94 -10.81 -7.40 7.82
CA ALA A 94 -11.94 -7.47 6.88
C ALA A 94 -12.56 -6.10 6.66
N GLY A 95 -12.84 -5.75 5.41
CA GLY A 95 -13.41 -4.46 5.03
C GLY A 95 -12.42 -3.32 4.88
N GLU A 96 -11.13 -3.57 5.01
CA GLU A 96 -10.12 -2.53 4.80
C GLU A 96 -10.16 -2.01 3.36
N ALA A 97 -10.09 -0.68 3.19
CA ALA A 97 -10.13 -0.04 1.87
C ALA A 97 -8.74 0.07 1.23
N LEU A 98 -8.76 0.12 -0.10
CA LEU A 98 -7.58 0.50 -0.89
C LEU A 98 -7.32 1.99 -0.80
#